data_b48514db14348dc4c62b5c51a4ede45a
#
_entry.id   b48514db14348dc4c62b5c51a4ede45a
#
_cell.length_a   1.000
_cell.length_b   1.000
_cell.length_c   1.000
_cell.angle_alpha   90.00
_cell.angle_beta   90.00
_cell.angle_gamma   90.00
#
_symmetry.space_group_name_H-M   'P 1'
#
loop_
_entity.id
_entity.type
_entity.pdbx_description
1 polymer ?
#
loop_
_entity_poly.entity_id
_entity_poly.type
_entity_poly.pdbx_seq_one_letter_code
_entity_poly.pdbx_strand_id
1 'polypeptide(L)'
;SWVISPVLGGVIAAMFLAFIKVKIIYQEDKIAAARRWVPVLIGIMAAAFASYLALKGLKRIYKIDLGLALSIGAGIGLLLYFVSRPLINRQSQGLENRNKSLKILFNVPLIFSAALLSFAHGANDVANAVGPLAAIVHALEFDGAATKVAIPLWVMVIGAFGISFGLFLFGPKLIRMVGSQITKLNA
;
A
#
# COMPACT_ATOMS: atom_id res chain seq x y z
N SER A 1 21.06 -6.15 0.16
CA SER A 1 19.67 -5.62 0.17
C SER A 1 18.73 -6.44 1.07
N TRP A 2 18.88 -7.76 1.17
CA TRP A 2 17.97 -8.66 1.90
C TRP A 2 17.94 -8.42 3.42
N VAL A 3 19.01 -7.91 4.00
CA VAL A 3 19.08 -7.55 5.43
C VAL A 3 18.68 -6.09 5.65
N ILE A 4 19.12 -5.19 4.76
CA ILE A 4 18.90 -3.75 4.90
C ILE A 4 17.41 -3.39 4.78
N SER A 5 16.70 -4.00 3.82
CA SER A 5 15.29 -3.68 3.58
C SER A 5 14.36 -4.01 4.75
N PRO A 6 14.42 -5.21 5.36
CA PRO A 6 13.62 -5.51 6.55
C PRO A 6 13.97 -4.64 7.76
N VAL A 7 15.26 -4.37 7.99
CA VAL A 7 15.72 -3.52 9.08
C VAL A 7 15.21 -2.10 8.90
N LEU A 8 15.39 -1.52 7.71
CA LEU A 8 14.91 -0.17 7.41
C LEU A 8 13.39 -0.07 7.52
N GLY A 9 12.65 -1.06 7.00
CA GLY A 9 11.21 -1.15 7.13
C GLY A 9 10.75 -1.24 8.59
N GLY A 10 11.43 -2.05 9.40
CA GLY A 10 11.19 -2.16 10.84
C GLY A 10 11.42 -0.86 11.59
N VAL A 11 12.51 -0.16 11.29
CA VAL A 11 12.82 1.15 11.90
C VAL A 11 11.74 2.18 11.54
N ILE A 12 11.37 2.28 10.26
CA ILE A 12 10.32 3.21 9.81
C ILE A 12 8.99 2.88 10.49
N ALA A 13 8.60 1.60 10.55
CA ALA A 13 7.37 1.17 11.21
C ALA A 13 7.38 1.51 12.72
N ALA A 14 8.50 1.29 13.40
CA ALA A 14 8.68 1.65 14.80
C ALA A 14 8.57 3.17 15.05
N MET A 15 9.14 3.98 14.15
CA MET A 15 9.02 5.44 14.21
C MET A 15 7.57 5.90 14.04
N PHE A 16 6.84 5.36 13.07
CA PHE A 16 5.42 5.66 12.88
C PHE A 16 4.57 5.22 14.09
N LEU A 17 4.84 4.04 14.64
CA LEU A 17 4.14 3.56 15.83
C LEU A 17 4.42 4.44 17.05
N ALA A 18 5.68 4.85 17.26
CA ALA A 18 6.06 5.77 18.33
C ALA A 18 5.37 7.13 18.15
N PHE A 19 5.33 7.65 16.93
CA PHE A 19 4.62 8.89 16.61
C PHE A 19 3.12 8.78 16.93
N ILE A 20 2.44 7.71 16.51
CA ILE A 20 1.01 7.47 16.79
C ILE A 20 0.77 7.39 18.31
N LYS A 21 1.62 6.65 19.04
CA LYS A 21 1.50 6.55 20.50
C LYS A 21 1.62 7.90 21.17
N VAL A 22 2.66 8.65 20.87
CA VAL A 22 2.95 9.94 21.53
C VAL A 22 1.94 11.03 21.14
N LYS A 23 1.56 11.09 19.86
CA LYS A 23 0.73 12.19 19.34
C LYS A 23 -0.77 11.92 19.36
N ILE A 24 -1.20 10.65 19.55
CA ILE A 24 -2.62 10.29 19.52
C ILE A 24 -3.02 9.49 20.76
N ILE A 25 -2.36 8.36 21.05
CA ILE A 25 -2.82 7.43 22.08
C ILE A 25 -2.61 7.97 23.48
N TYR A 26 -1.48 8.62 23.73
CA TYR A 26 -1.11 9.15 25.07
C TYR A 26 -1.62 10.57 25.31
N GLN A 27 -2.39 11.16 24.39
CA GLN A 27 -3.01 12.45 24.60
C GLN A 27 -4.25 12.34 25.51
N GLU A 28 -4.52 13.38 26.29
CA GLU A 28 -5.73 13.46 27.13
C GLU A 28 -6.99 13.44 26.26
N ASP A 29 -7.05 14.27 25.21
CA ASP A 29 -8.11 14.24 24.19
C ASP A 29 -7.65 13.48 22.93
N LYS A 30 -7.86 12.17 22.95
CA LYS A 30 -7.48 11.26 21.86
C LYS A 30 -8.25 11.54 20.58
N ILE A 31 -9.50 11.96 20.69
CA ILE A 31 -10.35 12.21 19.52
C ILE A 31 -9.91 13.49 18.80
N ALA A 32 -9.65 14.57 19.52
CA ALA A 32 -9.11 15.80 18.92
C ALA A 32 -7.73 15.56 18.30
N ALA A 33 -6.87 14.82 18.99
CA ALA A 33 -5.58 14.42 18.44
C ALA A 33 -5.72 13.58 17.16
N ALA A 34 -6.63 12.60 17.12
CA ALA A 34 -6.89 11.79 15.94
C ALA A 34 -7.44 12.62 14.77
N ARG A 35 -8.38 13.54 15.02
CA ARG A 35 -8.88 14.48 14.00
C ARG A 35 -7.77 15.27 13.33
N ARG A 36 -6.74 15.62 14.08
CA ARG A 36 -5.61 16.40 13.57
C ARG A 36 -4.60 15.53 12.82
N TRP A 37 -4.23 14.38 13.38
CA TRP A 37 -3.08 13.59 12.90
C TRP A 37 -3.43 12.47 11.94
N VAL A 38 -4.64 11.87 12.01
CA VAL A 38 -5.04 10.82 11.08
C VAL A 38 -5.07 11.29 9.63
N PRO A 39 -5.63 12.47 9.28
CA PRO A 39 -5.54 12.99 7.91
C PRO A 39 -4.11 13.22 7.43
N VAL A 40 -3.22 13.66 8.34
CA VAL A 40 -1.79 13.86 8.01
C VAL A 40 -1.13 12.52 7.66
N LEU A 41 -1.39 11.47 8.44
CA LEU A 41 -0.88 10.12 8.16
C LEU A 41 -1.37 9.60 6.81
N ILE A 42 -2.66 9.79 6.49
CA ILE A 42 -3.23 9.42 5.19
C ILE A 42 -2.52 10.20 4.06
N GLY A 43 -2.31 11.49 4.24
CA GLY A 43 -1.60 12.33 3.28
C GLY A 43 -0.16 11.87 3.02
N ILE A 44 0.59 11.55 4.08
CA ILE A 44 1.96 11.03 3.98
C ILE A 44 1.99 9.68 3.25
N MET A 45 1.09 8.76 3.61
CA MET A 45 0.99 7.45 2.94
C MET A 45 0.67 7.62 1.44
N ALA A 46 -0.28 8.47 1.11
CA ALA A 46 -0.66 8.76 -0.26
C ALA A 46 0.47 9.41 -1.05
N ALA A 47 1.18 10.36 -0.46
CA ALA A 47 2.34 11.00 -1.07
C ALA A 47 3.44 10.00 -1.39
N ALA A 48 3.81 9.16 -0.43
CA ALA A 48 4.84 8.14 -0.61
C ALA A 48 4.46 7.14 -1.70
N PHE A 49 3.21 6.67 -1.70
CA PHE A 49 2.72 5.71 -2.68
C PHE A 49 2.63 6.31 -4.09
N ALA A 50 2.11 7.53 -4.23
CA ALA A 50 2.03 8.22 -5.51
C ALA A 50 3.43 8.50 -6.09
N SER A 51 4.39 8.89 -5.26
CA SER A 51 5.80 9.04 -5.67
C SER A 51 6.38 7.70 -6.14
N TYR A 52 6.10 6.61 -5.42
CA TYR A 52 6.51 5.26 -5.82
C TYR A 52 5.92 4.86 -7.17
N LEU A 53 4.61 5.10 -7.38
CA LEU A 53 3.95 4.81 -8.67
C LEU A 53 4.51 5.66 -9.81
N ALA A 54 4.78 6.93 -9.56
CA ALA A 54 5.40 7.80 -10.56
C ALA A 54 6.79 7.29 -10.97
N LEU A 55 7.61 6.89 -10.00
CA LEU A 55 8.96 6.37 -10.27
C LEU A 55 8.97 4.99 -10.93
N LYS A 56 8.03 4.10 -10.57
CA LYS A 56 8.00 2.72 -11.09
C LYS A 56 7.12 2.56 -12.33
N GLY A 57 5.94 3.19 -12.33
CA GLY A 57 4.94 3.05 -13.39
C GLY A 57 5.19 4.02 -14.56
N LEU A 58 5.19 5.32 -14.28
CA LEU A 58 5.30 6.31 -15.33
C LEU A 58 6.70 6.39 -15.95
N LYS A 59 7.75 5.99 -15.24
CA LYS A 59 9.10 5.96 -15.80
C LYS A 59 9.25 5.09 -17.07
N ARG A 60 8.30 4.17 -17.28
CA ARG A 60 8.26 3.36 -18.52
C ARG A 60 7.74 4.14 -19.73
N ILE A 61 6.97 5.21 -19.50
CA ILE A 61 6.31 5.99 -20.57
C ILE A 61 6.98 7.37 -20.71
N TYR A 62 7.39 7.95 -19.59
CA TYR A 62 8.00 9.29 -19.52
C TYR A 62 9.28 9.28 -18.71
N LYS A 63 10.28 10.09 -19.06
CA LYS A 63 11.46 10.32 -18.23
C LYS A 63 11.09 11.16 -17.03
N ILE A 64 10.64 10.51 -15.95
CA ILE A 64 10.29 11.18 -14.70
C ILE A 64 11.53 11.24 -13.82
N ASP A 65 11.94 12.45 -13.50
CA ASP A 65 12.96 12.73 -12.49
C ASP A 65 12.40 12.59 -11.08
N LEU A 66 13.28 12.38 -10.10
CA LEU A 66 12.92 12.25 -8.70
C LEU A 66 12.14 13.47 -8.20
N GLY A 67 12.54 14.68 -8.62
CA GLY A 67 11.87 15.91 -8.24
C GLY A 67 10.40 15.97 -8.71
N LEU A 68 10.15 15.58 -9.96
CA LEU A 68 8.77 15.52 -10.50
C LEU A 68 7.94 14.44 -9.82
N ALA A 69 8.51 13.27 -9.52
CA ALA A 69 7.81 12.21 -8.81
C ALA A 69 7.41 12.64 -7.38
N LEU A 70 8.30 13.33 -6.68
CA LEU A 70 8.02 13.85 -5.33
C LEU A 70 6.97 14.98 -5.37
N SER A 71 6.98 15.85 -6.38
CA SER A 71 5.97 16.91 -6.52
C SER A 71 4.58 16.35 -6.81
N ILE A 72 4.48 15.34 -7.69
CA ILE A 72 3.21 14.60 -7.93
C ILE A 72 2.74 13.94 -6.63
N GLY A 73 3.64 13.27 -5.92
CA GLY A 73 3.34 12.64 -4.63
C GLY A 73 2.85 13.64 -3.60
N ALA A 74 3.53 14.78 -3.45
CA ALA A 74 3.13 15.84 -2.54
C ALA A 74 1.75 16.42 -2.90
N GLY A 75 1.48 16.65 -4.19
CA GLY A 75 0.17 17.12 -4.67
C GLY A 75 -0.96 16.15 -4.31
N ILE A 76 -0.78 14.85 -4.58
CA ILE A 76 -1.77 13.81 -4.25
C ILE A 76 -1.91 13.66 -2.73
N GLY A 77 -0.81 13.72 -1.98
CA GLY A 77 -0.83 13.67 -0.53
C GLY A 77 -1.61 14.83 0.09
N LEU A 78 -1.40 16.06 -0.39
CA LEU A 78 -2.16 17.24 0.03
C LEU A 78 -3.64 17.11 -0.32
N LEU A 79 -3.97 16.66 -1.52
CA LEU A 79 -5.35 16.45 -1.94
C LEU A 79 -6.06 15.45 -1.00
N LEU A 80 -5.43 14.29 -0.73
CA LEU A 80 -6.01 13.30 0.15
C LEU A 80 -6.05 13.74 1.63
N TYR A 81 -5.11 14.57 2.07
CA TYR A 81 -5.20 15.24 3.37
C TYR A 81 -6.46 16.08 3.49
N PHE A 82 -6.73 16.94 2.50
CA PHE A 82 -7.93 17.80 2.51
C PHE A 82 -9.23 17.01 2.38
N VAL A 83 -9.26 15.95 1.59
CA VAL A 83 -10.43 15.08 1.42
C VAL A 83 -10.70 14.24 2.67
N SER A 84 -9.65 13.72 3.31
CA SER A 84 -9.80 12.87 4.51
C SER A 84 -10.19 13.67 5.76
N ARG A 85 -9.82 14.94 5.84
CA ARG A 85 -10.13 15.80 7.00
C ARG A 85 -11.62 15.91 7.32
N PRO A 86 -12.54 16.24 6.39
CA PRO A 86 -13.97 16.26 6.67
C PRO A 86 -14.54 14.87 6.96
N LEU A 87 -14.01 13.81 6.33
CA LEU A 87 -14.42 12.43 6.59
C LEU A 87 -14.13 12.02 8.04
N ILE A 88 -12.90 12.25 8.50
CA ILE A 88 -12.50 11.95 9.89
C ILE A 88 -13.26 12.82 10.88
N ASN A 89 -13.49 14.09 10.57
CA ASN A 89 -14.29 14.97 11.42
C ASN A 89 -15.73 14.46 11.57
N ARG A 90 -16.38 14.03 10.48
CA ARG A 90 -17.73 13.45 10.54
C ARG A 90 -17.77 12.15 11.33
N GLN A 91 -16.83 11.23 11.08
CA GLN A 91 -16.76 9.96 11.79
C GLN A 91 -16.44 10.11 13.29
N SER A 92 -15.81 11.20 13.68
CA SER A 92 -15.43 11.45 15.07
C SER A 92 -16.54 12.14 15.89
N GLN A 93 -17.66 12.57 15.26
CA GLN A 93 -18.78 13.17 15.96
C GLN A 93 -19.52 12.13 16.81
N GLY A 94 -19.71 12.43 18.09
CA GLY A 94 -20.41 11.54 19.02
C GLY A 94 -19.57 10.39 19.57
N LEU A 95 -18.28 10.30 19.23
CA LEU A 95 -17.40 9.28 19.79
C LEU A 95 -16.91 9.69 21.19
N GLU A 96 -17.01 8.76 22.14
CA GLU A 96 -16.42 8.93 23.46
C GLU A 96 -14.87 8.90 23.39
N ASN A 97 -14.22 9.65 24.30
CA ASN A 97 -12.75 9.71 24.38
C ASN A 97 -12.15 8.41 24.96
N ARG A 98 -12.30 7.30 24.22
CA ARG A 98 -11.80 5.97 24.58
C ARG A 98 -10.97 5.34 23.47
N ASN A 99 -10.08 4.42 23.84
CA ASN A 99 -9.26 3.68 22.88
C ASN A 99 -10.09 2.88 21.83
N LYS A 100 -11.30 2.42 22.20
CA LYS A 100 -12.23 1.77 21.25
C LYS A 100 -12.66 2.71 20.12
N SER A 101 -12.88 3.99 20.43
CA SER A 101 -13.26 5.01 19.44
C SER A 101 -12.13 5.32 18.46
N LEU A 102 -10.88 5.25 18.91
CA LEU A 102 -9.73 5.38 18.02
C LEU A 102 -9.69 4.28 16.94
N LYS A 103 -10.08 3.05 17.28
CA LYS A 103 -10.14 1.96 16.28
C LYS A 103 -11.03 2.31 15.09
N ILE A 104 -12.15 2.98 15.32
CA ILE A 104 -13.06 3.42 14.25
C ILE A 104 -12.40 4.44 13.34
N LEU A 105 -11.70 5.41 13.91
CA LEU A 105 -11.00 6.45 13.13
C LEU A 105 -9.78 5.90 12.39
N PHE A 106 -9.12 4.88 12.93
CA PHE A 106 -7.99 4.21 12.28
C PHE A 106 -8.40 3.18 11.22
N ASN A 107 -9.68 2.79 11.14
CA ASN A 107 -10.16 1.90 10.08
C ASN A 107 -9.93 2.50 8.68
N VAL A 108 -10.13 3.80 8.49
CA VAL A 108 -9.91 4.46 7.19
C VAL A 108 -8.45 4.37 6.74
N PRO A 109 -7.45 4.85 7.52
CA PRO A 109 -6.05 4.67 7.14
C PRO A 109 -5.63 3.21 7.04
N LEU A 110 -6.20 2.30 7.83
CA LEU A 110 -5.90 0.87 7.75
C LEU A 110 -6.36 0.27 6.41
N ILE A 111 -7.61 0.51 6.02
CA ILE A 111 -8.16 0.05 4.73
C ILE A 111 -7.35 0.66 3.58
N PHE A 112 -7.04 1.95 3.67
CA PHE A 112 -6.25 2.63 2.66
C PHE A 112 -4.85 2.03 2.53
N SER A 113 -4.14 1.82 3.64
CA SER A 113 -2.80 1.21 3.64
C SER A 113 -2.82 -0.23 3.11
N ALA A 114 -3.84 -1.02 3.47
CA ALA A 114 -4.02 -2.37 2.97
C ALA A 114 -4.25 -2.39 1.45
N ALA A 115 -5.06 -1.46 0.92
CA ALA A 115 -5.29 -1.32 -0.52
C ALA A 115 -4.00 -0.94 -1.27
N LEU A 116 -3.22 0.01 -0.74
CA LEU A 116 -1.94 0.41 -1.31
C LEU A 116 -0.92 -0.73 -1.31
N LEU A 117 -0.83 -1.45 -0.19
CA LEU A 117 0.06 -2.60 -0.06
C LEU A 117 -0.34 -3.71 -1.03
N SER A 118 -1.64 -4.03 -1.12
CA SER A 118 -2.16 -5.03 -2.05
C SER A 118 -1.86 -4.68 -3.50
N PHE A 119 -1.99 -3.41 -3.87
CA PHE A 119 -1.64 -2.94 -5.21
C PHE A 119 -0.15 -3.10 -5.51
N ALA A 120 0.72 -2.66 -4.60
CA ALA A 120 2.18 -2.76 -4.77
C ALA A 120 2.64 -4.22 -4.82
N HIS A 121 2.06 -5.08 -3.98
CA HIS A 121 2.35 -6.51 -3.94
C HIS A 121 1.87 -7.22 -5.20
N GLY A 122 0.62 -6.99 -5.59
CA GLY A 122 0.04 -7.59 -6.80
C GLY A 122 0.80 -7.23 -8.09
N ALA A 123 1.28 -5.99 -8.21
CA ALA A 123 2.10 -5.58 -9.34
C ALA A 123 3.44 -6.35 -9.42
N ASN A 124 4.01 -6.72 -8.26
CA ASN A 124 5.23 -7.53 -8.20
C ASN A 124 4.94 -9.01 -8.47
N ASP A 125 3.86 -9.55 -7.92
CA ASP A 125 3.49 -10.96 -8.05
C ASP A 125 3.08 -11.32 -9.48
N VAL A 126 2.37 -10.41 -10.17
CA VAL A 126 2.08 -10.61 -11.59
C VAL A 126 3.38 -10.72 -12.39
N ALA A 127 4.37 -9.87 -12.15
CA ALA A 127 5.65 -9.94 -12.84
C ALA A 127 6.38 -11.27 -12.58
N ASN A 128 6.36 -11.77 -11.34
CA ASN A 128 6.97 -13.05 -10.98
C ASN A 128 6.23 -14.24 -11.61
N ALA A 129 4.90 -14.21 -11.64
CA ALA A 129 4.09 -15.30 -12.20
C ALA A 129 4.24 -15.40 -13.73
N VAL A 130 4.33 -14.27 -14.43
CA VAL A 130 4.39 -14.26 -15.90
C VAL A 130 5.81 -14.27 -16.46
N GLY A 131 6.83 -14.08 -15.60
CA GLY A 131 8.24 -14.08 -16.04
C GLY A 131 8.64 -15.32 -16.82
N PRO A 132 8.40 -16.54 -16.32
CA PRO A 132 8.70 -17.77 -17.03
C PRO A 132 7.96 -17.89 -18.36
N LEU A 133 6.68 -17.51 -18.41
CA LEU A 133 5.87 -17.52 -19.64
C LEU A 133 6.42 -16.54 -20.68
N ALA A 134 6.79 -15.33 -20.25
CA ALA A 134 7.40 -14.34 -21.15
C ALA A 134 8.74 -14.82 -21.72
N ALA A 135 9.52 -15.54 -20.92
CA ALA A 135 10.78 -16.13 -21.39
C ALA A 135 10.55 -17.22 -22.45
N ILE A 136 9.53 -18.08 -22.28
CA ILE A 136 9.14 -19.10 -23.26
C ILE A 136 8.68 -18.45 -24.57
N VAL A 137 7.78 -17.47 -24.49
CA VAL A 137 7.29 -16.73 -25.66
C VAL A 137 8.46 -16.11 -26.43
N HIS A 138 9.38 -15.46 -25.71
CA HIS A 138 10.54 -14.85 -26.33
C HIS A 138 11.47 -15.86 -27.02
N ALA A 139 11.72 -17.01 -26.36
CA ALA A 139 12.53 -18.08 -26.96
C ALA A 139 11.94 -18.67 -28.22
N LEU A 140 10.60 -18.73 -28.30
CA LEU A 140 9.89 -19.20 -29.50
C LEU A 140 9.87 -18.19 -30.64
N GLU A 141 9.87 -16.88 -30.32
CA GLU A 141 9.82 -15.81 -31.33
C GLU A 141 11.21 -15.46 -31.88
N PHE A 142 12.27 -15.56 -31.09
CA PHE A 142 13.61 -15.03 -31.42
C PHE A 142 14.73 -16.09 -31.43
N ASP A 143 14.40 -17.36 -31.35
CA ASP A 143 15.35 -18.50 -31.45
C ASP A 143 16.58 -18.39 -30.51
N GLY A 144 16.40 -17.76 -29.35
CA GLY A 144 17.49 -17.55 -28.40
C GLY A 144 17.07 -17.18 -26.98
N ALA A 145 17.92 -17.54 -25.99
CA ALA A 145 17.72 -17.14 -24.60
C ALA A 145 18.30 -15.74 -24.35
N ALA A 146 17.44 -14.76 -24.05
CA ALA A 146 17.88 -13.43 -23.67
C ALA A 146 17.93 -13.29 -22.15
N THR A 147 18.95 -12.59 -21.63
CA THR A 147 19.13 -12.29 -20.20
C THR A 147 18.10 -11.30 -19.66
N LYS A 148 17.43 -10.54 -20.53
CA LYS A 148 16.33 -9.61 -20.18
C LYS A 148 15.27 -9.67 -21.27
N VAL A 149 14.08 -10.13 -20.92
CA VAL A 149 12.92 -10.22 -21.80
C VAL A 149 11.92 -9.16 -21.40
N ALA A 150 11.44 -8.38 -22.39
CA ALA A 150 10.30 -7.50 -22.18
C ALA A 150 9.03 -8.36 -22.10
N ILE A 151 8.26 -8.20 -21.01
CA ILE A 151 7.02 -8.98 -20.84
C ILE A 151 5.94 -8.35 -21.72
N PRO A 152 5.37 -9.07 -22.71
CA PRO A 152 4.28 -8.57 -23.53
C PRO A 152 3.04 -8.24 -22.68
N LEU A 153 2.30 -7.21 -23.07
CA LEU A 153 1.13 -6.74 -22.31
C LEU A 153 0.06 -7.84 -22.15
N TRP A 154 -0.18 -8.62 -23.19
CA TRP A 154 -1.15 -9.71 -23.15
C TRP A 154 -0.80 -10.81 -22.14
N VAL A 155 0.50 -11.12 -21.98
CA VAL A 155 1.00 -12.06 -20.96
C VAL A 155 0.74 -11.52 -19.56
N MET A 156 0.99 -10.22 -19.34
CA MET A 156 0.71 -9.56 -18.07
C MET A 156 -0.79 -9.58 -17.74
N VAL A 157 -1.66 -9.35 -18.73
CA VAL A 157 -3.12 -9.36 -18.54
C VAL A 157 -3.59 -10.78 -18.17
N ILE A 158 -3.13 -11.82 -18.83
CA ILE A 158 -3.47 -13.21 -18.49
C ILE A 158 -3.02 -13.54 -17.06
N GLY A 159 -1.80 -13.19 -16.68
CA GLY A 159 -1.28 -13.42 -15.34
C GLY A 159 -2.07 -12.66 -14.26
N ALA A 160 -2.41 -11.40 -14.51
CA ALA A 160 -3.21 -10.59 -13.61
C ALA A 160 -4.62 -11.18 -13.42
N PHE A 161 -5.25 -11.63 -14.51
CA PHE A 161 -6.55 -12.32 -14.46
C PHE A 161 -6.48 -13.61 -13.66
N GLY A 162 -5.46 -14.45 -13.90
CA GLY A 162 -5.28 -15.70 -13.17
C GLY A 162 -5.11 -15.51 -11.67
N ILE A 163 -4.26 -14.56 -11.26
CA ILE A 163 -4.05 -14.22 -9.85
C ILE A 163 -5.34 -13.67 -9.22
N SER A 164 -6.02 -12.74 -9.91
CA SER A 164 -7.27 -12.14 -9.41
C SER A 164 -8.37 -13.19 -9.23
N PHE A 165 -8.50 -14.08 -10.18
CA PHE A 165 -9.49 -15.17 -10.13
C PHE A 165 -9.17 -16.18 -9.02
N GLY A 166 -7.90 -16.56 -8.86
CA GLY A 166 -7.46 -17.41 -7.75
C GLY A 166 -7.73 -16.78 -6.39
N LEU A 167 -7.45 -15.47 -6.25
CA LEU A 167 -7.72 -14.72 -5.04
C LEU A 167 -9.21 -14.58 -4.76
N PHE A 168 -10.03 -14.40 -5.78
CA PHE A 168 -11.49 -14.34 -5.63
C PHE A 168 -12.06 -15.66 -5.10
N LEU A 169 -11.59 -16.80 -5.61
CA LEU A 169 -12.06 -18.12 -5.19
C LEU A 169 -11.59 -18.53 -3.81
N PHE A 170 -10.32 -18.32 -3.50
CA PHE A 170 -9.67 -18.87 -2.30
C PHE A 170 -9.29 -17.83 -1.26
N GLY A 171 -9.23 -16.54 -1.61
CA GLY A 171 -8.78 -15.46 -0.74
C GLY A 171 -9.55 -15.36 0.57
N PRO A 172 -10.89 -15.34 0.59
CA PRO A 172 -11.66 -15.25 1.83
C PRO A 172 -11.40 -16.41 2.80
N LYS A 173 -11.21 -17.63 2.27
CA LYS A 173 -10.88 -18.81 3.05
C LYS A 173 -9.47 -18.72 3.64
N LEU A 174 -8.52 -18.28 2.82
CA LEU A 174 -7.13 -18.09 3.24
C LEU A 174 -7.00 -17.02 4.33
N ILE A 175 -7.66 -15.87 4.15
CA ILE A 175 -7.65 -14.76 5.12
C ILE A 175 -8.22 -15.21 6.46
N ARG A 176 -9.33 -15.96 6.48
CA ARG A 176 -9.90 -16.51 7.70
C ARG A 176 -8.93 -17.48 8.37
N MET A 177 -8.33 -18.39 7.61
CA MET A 177 -7.40 -19.39 8.14
C MET A 177 -6.19 -18.71 8.79
N VAL A 178 -5.55 -17.79 8.10
CA VAL A 178 -4.37 -17.08 8.61
C VAL A 178 -4.72 -16.17 9.78
N GLY A 179 -5.81 -15.38 9.66
CA GLY A 179 -6.17 -14.38 10.65
C GLY A 179 -6.79 -14.92 11.94
N SER A 180 -7.39 -16.12 11.91
CA SER A 180 -8.07 -16.69 13.08
C SER A 180 -7.38 -17.92 13.67
N GLN A 181 -6.73 -18.73 12.83
CA GLN A 181 -6.14 -20.00 13.25
C GLN A 181 -4.63 -19.92 13.49
N ILE A 182 -3.91 -19.11 12.73
CA ILE A 182 -2.45 -19.00 12.86
C ILE A 182 -2.07 -17.84 13.78
N THR A 183 -2.73 -16.70 13.64
CA THR A 183 -2.41 -15.50 14.42
C THR A 183 -3.70 -14.87 14.92
N LYS A 184 -3.92 -14.83 16.25
CA LYS A 184 -4.99 -14.02 16.83
C LYS A 184 -4.58 -12.54 16.73
N LEU A 185 -4.79 -11.94 15.57
CA LEU A 185 -4.62 -10.50 15.39
C LEU A 185 -5.74 -9.77 16.13
N ASN A 186 -5.48 -9.38 17.36
CA ASN A 186 -6.30 -8.40 18.06
C ASN A 186 -5.87 -7.00 17.62
N ALA A 187 -6.80 -6.30 16.99
CA ALA A 187 -6.66 -4.89 16.70
C ALA A 187 -6.71 -4.04 17.98
#